data_8776be7fd7d89fb29a305827c2662a1d
#
_entry.id   8776be7fd7d89fb29a305827c2662a1d
#
_cell.length_a   1.000
_cell.length_b   1.000
_cell.length_c   1.000
_cell.angle_alpha   90.00
_cell.angle_beta   90.00
_cell.angle_gamma   90.00
#
_symmetry.space_group_name_H-M   'P 1'
#
loop_
_entity.id
_entity.type
_entity.pdbx_description
1 polymer ?
#
loop_
_entity_poly.entity_id
_entity_poly.type
_entity_poly.pdbx_seq_one_letter_code
_entity_poly.pdbx_strand_id
1 'polypeptide(L)'
;PEDVERYIRAAHSGWLPEPAAGTWVNSLWDPSQAPAGKHSATGWFFFPMASYFDEAEWSEIRVDYMEKFLARWGEFAPNMNHDNVINMKLYTPDQMERKNLMWEGDCLLGDMAPDQMGPNRPWPEAADYRLEVDGLYLCGPSAYPGGGVHAAPGYNAYKVIAEDLGLPSPVTERGY
;
A
#
# COMPACT_ATOMS: atom_id res chain seq x y z
N PRO A 1 -17.11 11.58 -6.58
CA PRO A 1 -15.82 12.22 -6.86
C PRO A 1 -15.39 13.18 -5.76
N GLU A 2 -16.24 14.13 -5.35
CA GLU A 2 -15.92 15.14 -4.32
C GLU A 2 -15.57 14.53 -2.95
N ASP A 3 -16.25 13.45 -2.56
CA ASP A 3 -15.97 12.76 -1.29
C ASP A 3 -14.60 12.08 -1.28
N VAL A 4 -14.18 11.51 -2.41
CA VAL A 4 -12.85 10.87 -2.55
C VAL A 4 -11.75 11.94 -2.51
N GLU A 5 -11.94 13.05 -3.19
CA GLU A 5 -10.98 14.17 -3.17
C GLU A 5 -10.84 14.75 -1.77
N ARG A 6 -11.97 14.98 -1.07
CA ARG A 6 -11.96 15.46 0.32
C ARG A 6 -11.24 14.48 1.26
N TYR A 7 -11.46 13.19 1.07
CA TYR A 7 -10.80 12.12 1.82
C TYR A 7 -9.28 12.13 1.64
N ILE A 8 -8.80 12.19 0.40
CA ILE A 8 -7.37 12.25 0.09
C ILE A 8 -6.75 13.54 0.62
N ARG A 9 -7.41 14.69 0.43
CA ARG A 9 -6.93 15.98 0.96
C ARG A 9 -6.82 15.96 2.49
N ALA A 10 -7.76 15.35 3.21
CA ALA A 10 -7.71 15.22 4.66
C ALA A 10 -6.46 14.44 5.09
N ALA A 11 -6.22 13.27 4.50
CA ALA A 11 -5.05 12.47 4.81
C ALA A 11 -3.72 13.22 4.57
N HIS A 12 -3.60 13.94 3.44
CA HIS A 12 -2.41 14.74 3.12
C HIS A 12 -2.21 15.97 4.02
N SER A 13 -3.26 16.49 4.63
CA SER A 13 -3.16 17.64 5.54
C SER A 13 -2.96 17.25 7.02
N GLY A 14 -2.75 15.98 7.31
CA GLY A 14 -2.57 15.47 8.68
C GLY A 14 -3.88 15.30 9.44
N TRP A 15 -5.02 15.42 8.77
CA TRP A 15 -6.32 15.18 9.38
C TRP A 15 -6.78 13.77 9.10
N LEU A 16 -7.41 13.15 10.10
CA LEU A 16 -8.04 11.86 9.88
C LEU A 16 -9.28 12.03 9.01
N PRO A 17 -9.32 11.39 7.84
CA PRO A 17 -10.52 11.40 7.02
C PRO A 17 -11.62 10.56 7.68
N GLU A 18 -12.87 10.82 7.34
CA GLU A 18 -13.97 9.91 7.67
C GLU A 18 -13.70 8.53 7.04
N PRO A 19 -14.01 7.42 7.73
CA PRO A 19 -13.69 6.09 7.24
C PRO A 19 -14.29 5.80 5.87
N ALA A 20 -13.42 5.63 4.88
CA ALA A 20 -13.75 5.16 3.56
C ALA A 20 -12.64 4.22 3.08
N ALA A 21 -13.00 3.06 2.56
CA ALA A 21 -12.04 2.07 2.11
C ALA A 21 -12.48 1.37 0.83
N GLY A 22 -11.52 1.01 0.01
CA GLY A 22 -11.70 -0.12 -0.91
C GLY A 22 -11.74 -1.41 -0.10
N THR A 23 -12.80 -2.18 -0.20
CA THR A 23 -12.98 -3.42 0.57
C THR A 23 -13.09 -4.63 -0.35
N TRP A 24 -12.47 -5.74 0.07
CA TRP A 24 -12.52 -7.03 -0.62
C TRP A 24 -12.91 -8.12 0.36
N VAL A 25 -13.84 -8.97 -0.03
CA VAL A 25 -14.14 -10.21 0.70
C VAL A 25 -13.32 -11.34 0.08
N ASN A 26 -12.09 -11.49 0.54
CA ASN A 26 -11.08 -12.36 -0.07
C ASN A 26 -11.54 -13.83 -0.13
N SER A 27 -12.23 -14.31 0.89
CA SER A 27 -12.71 -15.69 0.98
C SER A 27 -13.82 -16.05 -0.01
N LEU A 28 -14.38 -15.08 -0.75
CA LEU A 28 -15.27 -15.37 -1.88
C LEU A 28 -14.49 -15.90 -3.09
N TRP A 29 -13.22 -15.56 -3.21
CA TRP A 29 -12.32 -15.96 -4.29
C TRP A 29 -11.44 -17.14 -3.86
N ASP A 30 -10.99 -17.12 -2.61
CA ASP A 30 -10.18 -18.18 -2.02
C ASP A 30 -10.79 -18.62 -0.67
N PRO A 31 -11.64 -19.65 -0.69
CA PRO A 31 -12.30 -20.17 0.53
C PRO A 31 -11.33 -20.66 1.62
N SER A 32 -10.06 -20.92 1.29
CA SER A 32 -9.06 -21.33 2.28
C SER A 32 -8.70 -20.24 3.29
N GLN A 33 -9.04 -18.97 2.99
CA GLN A 33 -8.75 -17.80 3.84
C GLN A 33 -9.73 -17.60 5.02
N ALA A 34 -10.73 -18.48 5.15
CA ALA A 34 -11.64 -18.44 6.29
C ALA A 34 -12.15 -19.84 6.63
N PRO A 35 -12.53 -20.12 7.90
CA PRO A 35 -13.22 -21.35 8.25
C PRO A 35 -14.56 -21.50 7.50
N ALA A 36 -15.03 -22.73 7.35
CA ALA A 36 -16.29 -23.02 6.67
C ALA A 36 -17.46 -22.19 7.26
N GLY A 37 -18.21 -21.53 6.39
CA GLY A 37 -19.33 -20.67 6.77
C GLY A 37 -18.92 -19.30 7.36
N LYS A 38 -17.64 -18.96 7.30
CA LYS A 38 -17.11 -17.64 7.69
C LYS A 38 -16.47 -16.94 6.48
N HIS A 39 -16.24 -15.65 6.63
CA HIS A 39 -15.58 -14.84 5.61
C HIS A 39 -14.44 -14.01 6.19
N SER A 40 -13.42 -13.79 5.39
CA SER A 40 -12.39 -12.78 5.63
C SER A 40 -12.56 -11.62 4.66
N ALA A 41 -12.38 -10.42 5.16
CA ALA A 41 -12.40 -9.21 4.35
C ALA A 41 -11.19 -8.34 4.67
N THR A 42 -10.71 -7.62 3.66
CA THR A 42 -9.63 -6.65 3.78
C THR A 42 -10.14 -5.28 3.37
N GLY A 43 -9.79 -4.24 4.13
CA GLY A 43 -10.02 -2.85 3.77
C GLY A 43 -8.70 -2.12 3.59
N TRP A 44 -8.62 -1.23 2.61
CA TRP A 44 -7.48 -0.37 2.39
C TRP A 44 -7.88 1.09 2.61
N PHE A 45 -7.19 1.72 3.56
CA PHE A 45 -7.42 3.10 3.97
C PHE A 45 -6.22 3.97 3.62
N PHE A 46 -6.47 5.26 3.44
CA PHE A 46 -5.43 6.28 3.40
C PHE A 46 -5.40 6.99 4.75
N PHE A 47 -4.23 7.09 5.33
CA PHE A 47 -3.97 7.76 6.59
C PHE A 47 -2.93 8.86 6.39
N PRO A 48 -2.87 9.88 7.26
CA PRO A 48 -1.74 10.77 7.33
C PRO A 48 -0.48 10.02 7.76
N MET A 49 0.68 10.63 7.62
CA MET A 49 1.98 10.05 7.97
C MET A 49 2.05 9.63 9.44
N ALA A 50 2.89 8.64 9.74
CA ALA A 50 3.06 8.10 11.10
C ALA A 50 3.41 9.19 12.12
N SER A 51 4.24 10.16 11.73
CA SER A 51 4.73 11.24 12.59
C SER A 51 3.69 12.29 13.00
N TYR A 52 2.48 12.27 12.41
CA TYR A 52 1.43 13.24 12.76
C TYR A 52 0.82 13.00 14.15
N PHE A 53 0.93 11.79 14.66
CA PHE A 53 0.35 11.39 15.95
C PHE A 53 1.34 10.56 16.75
N ASP A 54 1.32 10.68 18.07
CA ASP A 54 2.11 9.82 18.94
C ASP A 54 1.50 8.40 19.08
N GLU A 55 2.20 7.52 19.80
CA GLU A 55 1.79 6.12 19.97
C GLU A 55 0.44 5.97 20.69
N ALA A 56 0.20 6.83 21.69
CA ALA A 56 -1.04 6.81 22.45
C ALA A 56 -2.22 7.28 21.57
N GLU A 57 -2.03 8.39 20.85
CA GLU A 57 -2.99 8.91 19.89
C GLU A 57 -3.31 7.88 18.80
N TRP A 58 -2.30 7.25 18.19
CA TRP A 58 -2.53 6.17 17.21
C TRP A 58 -3.30 5.00 17.81
N SER A 59 -3.08 4.69 19.10
CA SER A 59 -3.81 3.61 19.78
C SER A 59 -5.30 3.92 19.94
N GLU A 60 -5.64 5.16 20.27
CA GLU A 60 -7.03 5.62 20.36
C GLU A 60 -7.68 5.69 18.98
N ILE A 61 -6.96 6.23 18.00
CA ILE A 61 -7.42 6.31 16.60
C ILE A 61 -7.78 4.92 16.06
N ARG A 62 -6.96 3.90 16.32
CA ARG A 62 -7.25 2.53 15.86
C ARG A 62 -8.60 2.03 16.32
N VAL A 63 -8.94 2.25 17.57
CA VAL A 63 -10.22 1.78 18.13
C VAL A 63 -11.39 2.57 17.57
N ASP A 64 -11.32 3.89 17.65
CA ASP A 64 -12.39 4.78 17.19
C ASP A 64 -12.65 4.64 15.68
N TYR A 65 -11.58 4.57 14.89
CA TYR A 65 -11.69 4.47 13.44
C TYR A 65 -12.30 3.14 12.97
N MET A 66 -12.02 2.04 13.66
CA MET A 66 -12.61 0.74 13.38
C MET A 66 -14.12 0.73 13.66
N GLU A 67 -14.54 1.32 14.77
CA GLU A 67 -15.96 1.43 15.11
C GLU A 67 -16.72 2.30 14.09
N LYS A 68 -16.16 3.44 13.75
CA LYS A 68 -16.70 4.32 12.70
C LYS A 68 -16.79 3.62 11.34
N PHE A 69 -15.75 2.86 10.99
CA PHE A 69 -15.74 2.11 9.73
C PHE A 69 -16.81 1.02 9.72
N LEU A 70 -16.96 0.26 10.80
CA LEU A 70 -18.01 -0.75 10.89
C LEU A 70 -19.41 -0.13 10.77
N ALA A 71 -19.64 0.97 11.48
CA ALA A 71 -20.90 1.70 11.38
C ALA A 71 -21.18 2.18 9.94
N ARG A 72 -20.14 2.74 9.29
CA ARG A 72 -20.25 3.20 7.91
C ARG A 72 -20.51 2.05 6.92
N TRP A 73 -19.83 0.92 7.11
CA TRP A 73 -20.08 -0.27 6.27
C TRP A 73 -21.49 -0.79 6.45
N GLY A 74 -22.01 -0.79 7.70
CA GLY A 74 -23.38 -1.20 8.03
C GLY A 74 -24.47 -0.42 7.30
N GLU A 75 -24.23 0.84 6.91
CA GLU A 75 -25.16 1.62 6.10
C GLU A 75 -25.40 1.01 4.71
N PHE A 76 -24.39 0.34 4.14
CA PHE A 76 -24.46 -0.29 2.82
C PHE A 76 -24.76 -1.80 2.91
N ALA A 77 -24.39 -2.42 4.01
CA ALA A 77 -24.57 -3.85 4.28
C ALA A 77 -25.04 -4.05 5.73
N PRO A 78 -26.35 -4.08 6.01
CA PRO A 78 -26.89 -4.10 7.37
C PRO A 78 -26.44 -5.28 8.25
N ASN A 79 -25.91 -6.34 7.63
CA ASN A 79 -25.31 -7.48 8.32
C ASN A 79 -23.85 -7.21 8.78
N MET A 80 -23.25 -6.09 8.40
CA MET A 80 -21.94 -5.67 8.92
C MET A 80 -22.16 -4.91 10.24
N ASN A 81 -22.17 -5.68 11.32
CA ASN A 81 -22.41 -5.20 12.68
C ASN A 81 -21.71 -6.15 13.68
N HIS A 82 -21.72 -5.78 14.96
CA HIS A 82 -21.06 -6.54 16.02
C HIS A 82 -21.60 -7.97 16.23
N ASP A 83 -22.83 -8.26 15.80
CA ASP A 83 -23.37 -9.62 15.91
C ASP A 83 -22.75 -10.57 14.89
N ASN A 84 -22.34 -10.05 13.73
CA ASN A 84 -21.76 -10.83 12.64
C ASN A 84 -20.24 -10.71 12.50
N VAL A 85 -19.66 -9.58 12.91
CA VAL A 85 -18.22 -9.36 12.82
C VAL A 85 -17.53 -9.95 14.05
N ILE A 86 -16.77 -11.02 13.83
CA ILE A 86 -16.08 -11.76 14.90
C ILE A 86 -14.91 -10.96 15.46
N ASN A 87 -14.16 -10.33 14.57
CA ASN A 87 -12.98 -9.52 14.94
C ASN A 87 -12.61 -8.58 13.81
N MET A 88 -12.02 -7.46 14.19
CA MET A 88 -11.45 -6.47 13.27
C MET A 88 -10.05 -6.09 13.74
N LYS A 89 -9.17 -5.77 12.80
CA LYS A 89 -7.83 -5.28 13.09
C LYS A 89 -7.42 -4.22 12.08
N LEU A 90 -7.02 -3.08 12.58
CA LEU A 90 -6.46 -1.99 11.77
C LEU A 90 -4.95 -1.90 12.02
N TYR A 91 -4.20 -1.82 10.95
CA TYR A 91 -2.79 -1.43 10.97
C TYR A 91 -2.69 0.03 10.55
N THR A 92 -2.21 0.86 11.45
CA THR A 92 -1.98 2.29 11.22
C THR A 92 -0.55 2.55 10.76
N PRO A 93 -0.25 3.72 10.16
CA PRO A 93 1.08 4.03 9.63
C PRO A 93 2.23 3.80 10.62
N ASP A 94 2.06 4.17 11.88
CA ASP A 94 3.05 3.93 12.95
C ASP A 94 3.37 2.43 13.15
N GLN A 95 2.36 1.56 13.02
CA GLN A 95 2.56 0.11 13.11
C GLN A 95 3.20 -0.46 11.85
N MET A 96 2.87 0.08 10.68
CA MET A 96 3.49 -0.32 9.42
C MET A 96 4.97 0.05 9.42
N GLU A 97 5.32 1.24 9.89
CA GLU A 97 6.71 1.66 10.05
C GLU A 97 7.46 0.75 11.01
N ARG A 98 6.95 0.52 12.22
CA ARG A 98 7.60 -0.34 13.22
C ARG A 98 7.76 -1.80 12.79
N LYS A 99 6.78 -2.34 12.07
CA LYS A 99 6.79 -3.76 11.66
C LYS A 99 7.58 -4.04 10.38
N ASN A 100 7.45 -3.16 9.42
CA ASN A 100 7.91 -3.41 8.06
C ASN A 100 9.03 -2.45 7.64
N LEU A 101 9.43 -1.52 8.52
CA LEU A 101 10.40 -0.47 8.24
C LEU A 101 9.99 0.42 7.05
N MET A 102 8.70 0.54 6.83
CA MET A 102 8.12 1.45 5.84
C MET A 102 8.10 2.85 6.44
N TRP A 103 8.99 3.72 5.99
CA TRP A 103 9.09 5.07 6.51
C TRP A 103 7.75 5.79 6.42
N GLU A 104 7.32 6.40 7.53
CA GLU A 104 6.01 7.05 7.69
C GLU A 104 4.79 6.13 7.40
N GLY A 105 5.00 4.82 7.34
CA GLY A 105 3.97 3.84 6.99
C GLY A 105 3.64 3.79 5.50
N ASP A 106 4.43 4.46 4.65
CA ASP A 106 4.18 4.54 3.21
C ASP A 106 4.57 3.24 2.48
N CYS A 107 3.57 2.51 1.99
CA CYS A 107 3.78 1.30 1.20
C CYS A 107 4.19 1.56 -0.26
N LEU A 108 4.06 2.80 -0.75
CA LEU A 108 4.47 3.20 -2.09
C LEU A 108 5.91 3.70 -2.13
N LEU A 109 6.49 4.01 -0.96
CA LEU A 109 7.87 4.45 -0.76
C LEU A 109 8.24 5.62 -1.69
N GLY A 110 7.50 6.67 -1.60
CA GLY A 110 7.65 7.91 -2.36
C GLY A 110 6.37 8.34 -3.07
N ASP A 111 6.23 9.63 -3.24
CA ASP A 111 5.05 10.22 -3.86
C ASP A 111 4.98 9.85 -5.36
N MET A 112 3.75 9.78 -5.88
CA MET A 112 3.49 9.57 -7.30
C MET A 112 3.34 10.91 -8.04
N ALA A 113 4.01 11.95 -7.52
CA ALA A 113 4.05 13.28 -8.10
C ALA A 113 5.05 13.38 -9.26
N PRO A 114 4.87 14.31 -10.19
CA PRO A 114 5.74 14.42 -11.38
C PRO A 114 7.22 14.63 -11.08
N ASP A 115 7.55 15.28 -9.98
CA ASP A 115 8.91 15.52 -9.50
C ASP A 115 9.57 14.29 -8.86
N GLN A 116 8.78 13.25 -8.56
CA GLN A 116 9.24 11.97 -8.02
C GLN A 116 8.97 10.78 -8.95
N MET A 117 8.79 11.05 -10.24
CA MET A 117 8.51 10.02 -11.25
C MET A 117 9.54 10.05 -12.38
N GLY A 118 9.55 8.98 -13.17
CA GLY A 118 10.46 8.84 -14.31
C GLY A 118 11.94 8.91 -13.90
N PRO A 119 12.71 9.85 -14.48
CA PRO A 119 14.14 10.00 -14.21
C PRO A 119 14.46 10.55 -12.81
N ASN A 120 13.45 10.94 -12.05
CA ASN A 120 13.61 11.46 -10.69
C ASN A 120 13.33 10.39 -9.61
N ARG A 121 12.94 9.17 -9.99
CA ARG A 121 12.55 8.13 -9.04
C ARG A 121 13.60 7.00 -8.94
N PRO A 122 14.11 6.70 -7.75
CA PRO A 122 13.96 7.40 -6.47
C PRO A 122 14.72 8.72 -6.40
N TRP A 123 15.82 8.84 -7.14
CA TRP A 123 16.61 10.04 -7.43
C TRP A 123 17.34 9.82 -8.77
N PRO A 124 17.84 10.89 -9.42
CA PRO A 124 18.33 10.80 -10.80
C PRO A 124 19.42 9.74 -11.02
N GLU A 125 20.37 9.60 -10.09
CA GLU A 125 21.50 8.69 -10.24
C GLU A 125 21.11 7.19 -10.08
N ALA A 126 19.96 6.91 -9.47
CA ALA A 126 19.43 5.54 -9.30
C ALA A 126 18.21 5.25 -10.18
N ALA A 127 17.83 6.16 -11.07
CA ALA A 127 16.64 6.01 -11.90
C ALA A 127 16.74 4.86 -12.93
N ASP A 128 17.96 4.39 -13.24
CA ASP A 128 18.23 3.24 -14.08
C ASP A 128 18.37 1.92 -13.30
N TYR A 129 17.94 1.90 -12.04
CA TYR A 129 17.96 0.73 -11.12
C TYR A 129 19.35 0.36 -10.56
N ARG A 130 20.44 0.93 -11.04
CA ARG A 130 21.78 0.72 -10.51
C ARG A 130 22.02 1.63 -9.32
N LEU A 131 22.74 1.13 -8.31
CA LEU A 131 23.16 1.92 -7.17
C LEU A 131 24.69 2.15 -7.22
N GLU A 132 25.19 3.02 -6.34
CA GLU A 132 26.61 3.38 -6.27
C GLU A 132 27.55 2.18 -5.98
N VAL A 133 27.02 1.12 -5.40
CA VAL A 133 27.77 -0.11 -5.11
C VAL A 133 27.65 -1.05 -6.31
N ASP A 134 28.76 -1.45 -6.87
CA ASP A 134 28.81 -2.39 -8.00
C ASP A 134 28.04 -3.68 -7.70
N GLY A 135 27.14 -4.05 -8.61
CA GLY A 135 26.30 -5.23 -8.47
C GLY A 135 25.09 -5.08 -7.53
N LEU A 136 24.87 -3.88 -6.99
CA LEU A 136 23.68 -3.58 -6.18
C LEU A 136 22.60 -2.87 -7.02
N TYR A 137 21.41 -3.44 -7.02
CA TYR A 137 20.27 -2.96 -7.81
C TYR A 137 19.06 -2.70 -6.94
N LEU A 138 18.25 -1.72 -7.34
CA LEU A 138 16.99 -1.38 -6.71
C LEU A 138 15.81 -1.91 -7.54
N CYS A 139 14.88 -2.66 -6.92
CA CYS A 139 13.76 -3.27 -7.65
C CYS A 139 12.39 -3.13 -6.95
N GLY A 140 12.32 -2.37 -5.88
CA GLY A 140 11.12 -2.19 -5.06
C GLY A 140 10.22 -1.03 -5.49
N PRO A 141 9.20 -0.70 -4.70
CA PRO A 141 8.25 0.37 -4.99
C PRO A 141 8.88 1.78 -5.03
N SER A 142 10.06 1.97 -4.46
CA SER A 142 10.82 3.21 -4.59
C SER A 142 11.45 3.40 -5.98
N ALA A 143 11.61 2.33 -6.79
CA ALA A 143 12.07 2.45 -8.16
C ALA A 143 10.91 2.75 -9.13
N TYR A 144 11.20 3.32 -10.31
CA TYR A 144 10.21 3.55 -11.35
C TYR A 144 9.57 2.23 -11.83
N PRO A 145 8.27 2.13 -12.13
CA PRO A 145 7.25 3.18 -12.10
C PRO A 145 6.56 3.40 -10.74
N GLY A 146 7.10 2.94 -9.65
CA GLY A 146 6.54 3.14 -8.33
C GLY A 146 5.83 1.92 -7.78
N GLY A 147 5.16 2.10 -6.63
CA GLY A 147 4.41 1.06 -5.97
C GLY A 147 3.12 0.65 -6.71
N GLY A 148 2.67 -0.55 -6.43
CA GLY A 148 1.46 -1.13 -7.01
C GLY A 148 1.62 -2.65 -7.21
N VAL A 149 0.52 -3.34 -7.50
CA VAL A 149 0.52 -4.80 -7.72
C VAL A 149 0.71 -5.09 -9.20
N HIS A 150 1.88 -4.80 -9.75
CA HIS A 150 2.18 -4.95 -11.18
C HIS A 150 3.59 -5.49 -11.49
N ALA A 151 4.44 -5.69 -10.47
CA ALA A 151 5.81 -6.21 -10.58
C ALA A 151 6.75 -5.41 -11.54
N ALA A 152 6.34 -4.24 -12.05
CA ALA A 152 7.07 -3.52 -13.08
C ALA A 152 8.47 -3.06 -12.64
N PRO A 153 8.71 -2.54 -11.41
CA PRO A 153 10.05 -2.19 -10.96
C PRO A 153 11.00 -3.39 -10.98
N GLY A 154 10.53 -4.57 -10.50
CA GLY A 154 11.31 -5.80 -10.52
C GLY A 154 11.62 -6.27 -11.94
N TYR A 155 10.66 -6.21 -12.85
CA TYR A 155 10.87 -6.57 -14.25
C TYR A 155 11.87 -5.62 -14.94
N ASN A 156 11.77 -4.33 -14.68
CA ASN A 156 12.71 -3.36 -15.24
C ASN A 156 14.12 -3.54 -14.68
N ALA A 157 14.26 -3.72 -13.36
CA ALA A 157 15.56 -4.03 -12.74
C ALA A 157 16.17 -5.32 -13.31
N TYR A 158 15.35 -6.37 -13.53
CA TYR A 158 15.82 -7.60 -14.14
C TYR A 158 16.42 -7.37 -15.54
N LYS A 159 15.83 -6.52 -16.38
CA LYS A 159 16.41 -6.19 -17.70
C LYS A 159 17.79 -5.57 -17.58
N VAL A 160 17.95 -4.65 -16.65
CA VAL A 160 19.23 -3.98 -16.38
C VAL A 160 20.27 -4.97 -15.86
N ILE A 161 19.91 -5.82 -14.91
CA ILE A 161 20.78 -6.88 -14.38
C ILE A 161 21.20 -7.87 -15.49
N ALA A 162 20.24 -8.27 -16.33
CA ALA A 162 20.53 -9.19 -17.43
C ALA A 162 21.51 -8.59 -18.44
N GLU A 163 21.38 -7.29 -18.77
CA GLU A 163 22.30 -6.56 -19.62
C GLU A 163 23.72 -6.55 -19.00
N ASP A 164 23.83 -6.15 -17.74
CA ASP A 164 25.13 -6.03 -17.05
C ASP A 164 25.86 -7.38 -16.91
N LEU A 165 25.12 -8.45 -16.75
CA LEU A 165 25.66 -9.81 -16.61
C LEU A 165 25.75 -10.58 -17.93
N GLY A 166 25.39 -9.97 -19.07
CA GLY A 166 25.36 -10.62 -20.38
C GLY A 166 24.39 -11.79 -20.47
N LEU A 167 23.31 -11.76 -19.72
CA LEU A 167 22.28 -12.81 -19.72
C LEU A 167 21.27 -12.57 -20.86
N PRO A 168 20.60 -13.63 -21.37
CA PRO A 168 19.54 -13.49 -22.33
C PRO A 168 18.38 -12.63 -21.78
N SER A 169 17.91 -11.66 -22.58
CA SER A 169 16.74 -10.89 -22.22
C SER A 169 15.47 -11.77 -22.34
N PRO A 170 14.57 -11.79 -21.32
CA PRO A 170 13.35 -12.59 -21.39
C PRO A 170 12.37 -12.13 -22.47
N VAL A 171 12.54 -10.91 -22.98
CA VAL A 171 11.68 -10.33 -24.03
C VAL A 171 11.99 -10.95 -25.39
N THR A 172 13.20 -11.45 -25.64
CA THR A 172 13.60 -12.02 -26.92
C THR A 172 13.15 -13.48 -27.11
N GLU A 173 12.82 -14.18 -26.01
CA GLU A 173 12.44 -15.60 -26.12
C GLU A 173 10.93 -15.83 -26.31
N ARG A 174 10.07 -14.85 -26.04
CA ARG A 174 8.61 -15.02 -26.08
C ARG A 174 7.87 -14.33 -27.22
N GLY A 175 8.55 -13.59 -28.09
CA GLY A 175 7.98 -13.06 -29.35
C GLY A 175 6.77 -12.12 -29.14
N TYR A 176 6.79 -11.27 -28.11
CA TYR A 176 5.81 -10.20 -27.93
C TYR A 176 6.25 -8.91 -28.60
#